data_84a30e7c44d3ae45971068230d69bff2
#
_entry.id   84a30e7c44d3ae45971068230d69bff2
#
_cell.length_a   1.000
_cell.length_b   1.000
_cell.length_c   1.000
_cell.angle_alpha   90.00
_cell.angle_beta   90.00
_cell.angle_gamma   90.00
#
_symmetry.space_group_name_H-M   'P 1'
#
loop_
_entity.id
_entity.type
_entity.pdbx_description
1 polymer ?
#
loop_
_entity_poly.entity_id
_entity_poly.type
_entity_poly.pdbx_seq_one_letter_code
_entity_poly.pdbx_strand_id
1 'polypeptide(L)'
;LLKETVLAHNSFHKAIVICTLGGGTGTGAAPVFAKYLYEKGLEVTNIVTLPFSFEGKNRKSISLAAVNEMSNYAKTTIVINEDIYQTLFKDEGVTDYFDAIDSHIENAISFATSLYPQKAPWYRRIFRTKTDKRR
;
A
#
# COMPACT_ATOMS: atom_id res chain seq x y z
N LEU A 1 15.45 -4.86 -15.00
CA LEU A 1 14.07 -5.27 -15.33
C LEU A 1 13.02 -4.25 -14.83
N LEU A 2 13.00 -3.92 -13.54
CA LEU A 2 12.03 -2.95 -12.97
C LEU A 2 12.24 -1.51 -13.49
N LYS A 3 13.49 -1.08 -13.70
CA LYS A 3 13.82 0.23 -14.28
C LYS A 3 13.24 0.41 -15.69
N GLU A 4 13.27 -0.64 -16.49
CA GLU A 4 12.78 -0.61 -17.88
C GLU A 4 11.25 -0.61 -17.94
N THR A 5 10.59 -1.36 -17.08
CA THR A 5 9.11 -1.45 -17.05
C THR A 5 8.45 -0.14 -16.62
N VAL A 6 9.02 0.56 -15.63
CA VAL A 6 8.48 1.85 -15.15
C VAL A 6 8.75 2.99 -16.14
N LEU A 7 9.87 2.94 -16.87
CA LEU A 7 10.26 4.00 -17.80
C LEU A 7 9.67 3.85 -19.21
N ALA A 8 9.11 2.69 -19.54
CA ALA A 8 8.53 2.43 -20.88
C ALA A 8 7.30 3.30 -21.21
N HIS A 9 6.70 3.97 -20.22
CA HIS A 9 5.51 4.79 -20.42
C HIS A 9 5.72 6.20 -19.86
N ASN A 10 6.19 7.12 -20.69
CA ASN A 10 6.40 8.54 -20.37
C ASN A 10 5.14 9.34 -19.99
N SER A 11 4.01 8.70 -19.77
CA SER A 11 2.72 9.34 -19.49
C SER A 11 2.25 9.23 -18.04
N PHE A 12 3.00 8.57 -17.16
CA PHE A 12 2.63 8.47 -15.74
C PHE A 12 3.18 9.67 -14.95
N HIS A 13 2.30 10.32 -14.21
CA HIS A 13 2.66 11.40 -13.30
C HIS A 13 2.49 11.01 -11.83
N LYS A 14 1.91 9.84 -11.56
CA LYS A 14 1.53 9.39 -10.22
C LYS A 14 1.82 7.92 -10.03
N ALA A 15 2.17 7.54 -8.81
CA ALA A 15 2.45 6.16 -8.44
C ALA A 15 1.86 5.84 -7.05
N ILE A 16 1.36 4.62 -6.89
CA ILE A 16 0.94 4.08 -5.60
C ILE A 16 1.89 2.94 -5.24
N VAL A 17 2.54 3.05 -4.09
CA VAL A 17 3.40 1.99 -3.52
C VAL A 17 2.62 1.29 -2.44
N ILE A 18 2.33 0.01 -2.62
CA ILE A 18 1.59 -0.82 -1.66
C ILE A 18 2.54 -1.88 -1.14
N CYS A 19 2.68 -1.99 0.17
CA CYS A 19 3.50 -3.03 0.79
C CYS A 19 3.08 -3.35 2.22
N THR A 20 3.40 -4.57 2.65
CA THR A 20 3.37 -4.98 4.05
C THR A 20 4.77 -4.79 4.65
N LEU A 21 4.85 -4.17 5.81
CA LEU A 21 6.10 -3.94 6.53
C LEU A 21 6.33 -5.01 7.61
N GLY A 22 7.56 -5.12 8.10
CA GLY A 22 7.97 -6.11 9.09
C GLY A 22 8.73 -7.30 8.50
N GLY A 23 8.55 -7.60 7.23
CA GLY A 23 9.36 -8.55 6.47
C GLY A 23 10.56 -7.90 5.80
N GLY A 24 11.51 -8.69 5.32
CA GLY A 24 12.73 -8.19 4.67
C GLY A 24 12.46 -7.43 3.38
N THR A 25 11.61 -7.98 2.52
CA THR A 25 11.34 -7.41 1.19
C THR A 25 10.57 -6.08 1.29
N GLY A 26 9.43 -6.07 1.99
CA GLY A 26 8.61 -4.85 2.12
C GLY A 26 9.37 -3.73 2.81
N THR A 27 9.97 -4.03 3.96
CA THR A 27 10.69 -3.04 4.77
C THR A 27 11.95 -2.51 4.09
N GLY A 28 12.67 -3.37 3.35
CA GLY A 28 13.91 -2.97 2.68
C GLY A 28 13.71 -2.36 1.30
N ALA A 29 12.76 -2.88 0.51
CA ALA A 29 12.58 -2.44 -0.87
C ALA A 29 11.64 -1.25 -1.03
N ALA A 30 10.57 -1.16 -0.23
CA ALA A 30 9.55 -0.13 -0.43
C ALA A 30 10.08 1.31 -0.27
N PRO A 31 10.92 1.66 0.72
CA PRO A 31 11.52 3.00 0.80
C PRO A 31 12.35 3.35 -0.43
N VAL A 32 13.13 2.38 -0.93
CA VAL A 32 13.94 2.55 -2.15
C VAL A 32 13.07 2.83 -3.37
N PHE A 33 11.95 2.13 -3.48
CA PHE A 33 10.97 2.36 -4.57
C PHE A 33 10.31 3.72 -4.44
N ALA A 34 9.82 4.08 -3.27
CA ALA A 34 9.18 5.38 -3.05
C ALA A 34 10.13 6.52 -3.44
N LYS A 35 11.38 6.45 -2.98
CA LYS A 35 12.43 7.41 -3.34
C LYS A 35 12.68 7.45 -4.84
N TYR A 36 12.87 6.29 -5.48
CA TYR A 36 13.13 6.20 -6.92
C TYR A 36 12.00 6.83 -7.74
N LEU A 37 10.75 6.53 -7.40
CA LEU A 37 9.59 7.08 -8.11
C LEU A 37 9.49 8.61 -7.92
N TYR A 38 9.74 9.08 -6.71
CA TYR A 38 9.79 10.51 -6.41
C TYR A 38 10.89 11.23 -7.21
N GLU A 39 12.11 10.67 -7.26
CA GLU A 39 13.24 11.20 -8.03
C GLU A 39 12.97 11.22 -9.56
N LYS A 40 12.04 10.37 -10.02
CA LYS A 40 11.54 10.38 -11.40
C LYS A 40 10.45 11.41 -11.65
N GLY A 41 10.12 12.22 -10.65
CA GLY A 41 9.12 13.29 -10.76
C GLY A 41 7.67 12.80 -10.64
N LEU A 42 7.42 11.57 -10.15
CA LEU A 42 6.08 11.09 -9.91
C LEU A 42 5.56 11.57 -8.54
N GLU A 43 4.28 11.89 -8.48
CA GLU A 43 3.57 12.08 -7.22
C GLU A 43 3.30 10.70 -6.60
N VAL A 44 3.94 10.42 -5.47
CA VAL A 44 3.88 9.11 -4.80
C VAL A 44 2.83 9.11 -3.69
N THR A 45 2.02 8.05 -3.64
CA THR A 45 1.15 7.71 -2.50
C THR A 45 1.57 6.34 -1.97
N ASN A 46 1.86 6.25 -0.67
CA ASN A 46 2.16 4.98 -0.03
C ASN A 46 0.93 4.42 0.69
N ILE A 47 0.71 3.12 0.58
CA ILE A 47 -0.26 2.36 1.37
C ILE A 47 0.50 1.21 2.02
N VAL A 48 0.63 1.24 3.34
CA VAL A 48 1.47 0.29 4.07
C VAL A 48 0.71 -0.33 5.22
N THR A 49 0.93 -1.62 5.48
CA THR A 49 0.48 -2.26 6.72
C THR A 49 1.64 -2.41 7.70
N LEU A 50 1.36 -2.22 8.98
CA LEU A 50 2.30 -2.46 10.07
C LEU A 50 2.09 -3.87 10.63
N PRO A 51 3.16 -4.58 11.02
CA PRO A 51 3.05 -5.89 11.64
C PRO A 51 2.31 -5.82 12.98
N PHE A 52 1.71 -6.93 13.37
CA PHE A 52 1.12 -7.08 14.69
C PHE A 52 2.17 -6.94 15.80
N SER A 53 1.77 -6.41 16.94
CA SER A 53 2.67 -6.23 18.09
C SER A 53 3.22 -7.55 18.63
N PHE A 54 2.49 -8.67 18.48
CA PHE A 54 2.96 -9.99 18.88
C PHE A 54 4.08 -10.57 17.99
N GLU A 55 4.28 -10.01 16.77
CA GLU A 55 5.37 -10.43 15.89
C GLU A 55 6.76 -9.95 16.36
N GLY A 56 6.79 -9.08 17.34
CA GLY A 56 7.99 -8.63 18.02
C GLY A 56 8.31 -7.16 17.84
N LYS A 57 8.85 -6.57 18.90
CA LYS A 57 9.18 -5.13 18.97
C LYS A 57 10.16 -4.69 17.88
N ASN A 58 11.09 -5.55 17.51
CA ASN A 58 12.09 -5.25 16.50
C ASN A 58 11.44 -5.07 15.12
N ARG A 59 10.52 -5.97 14.72
CA ARG A 59 9.77 -5.84 13.47
C ARG A 59 8.98 -4.55 13.41
N LYS A 60 8.31 -4.20 14.50
CA LYS A 60 7.55 -2.95 14.60
C LYS A 60 8.45 -1.72 14.48
N SER A 61 9.59 -1.71 15.15
CA SER A 61 10.56 -0.61 15.11
C SER A 61 11.11 -0.37 13.69
N ILE A 62 11.56 -1.42 13.01
CA ILE A 62 12.08 -1.29 11.64
C ILE A 62 10.98 -0.89 10.65
N SER A 63 9.74 -1.34 10.88
CA SER A 63 8.59 -0.93 10.05
C SER A 63 8.30 0.56 10.19
N LEU A 64 8.30 1.10 11.41
CA LEU A 64 8.10 2.53 11.64
C LEU A 64 9.22 3.38 11.03
N ALA A 65 10.47 2.91 11.10
CA ALA A 65 11.57 3.57 10.42
C ALA A 65 11.37 3.61 8.89
N ALA A 66 10.91 2.50 8.31
CA ALA A 66 10.59 2.43 6.88
C ALA A 66 9.43 3.38 6.50
N VAL A 67 8.36 3.46 7.32
CA VAL A 67 7.26 4.42 7.11
C VAL A 67 7.78 5.85 7.09
N ASN A 68 8.63 6.22 8.06
CA ASN A 68 9.20 7.56 8.12
C ASN A 68 10.04 7.87 6.88
N GLU A 69 10.86 6.92 6.44
CA GLU A 69 11.66 7.10 5.23
C GLU A 69 10.79 7.25 3.97
N MET A 70 9.79 6.38 3.79
CA MET A 70 8.87 6.44 2.66
C MET A 70 8.06 7.74 2.63
N SER A 71 7.69 8.26 3.80
CA SER A 71 6.90 9.49 3.91
C SER A 71 7.63 10.74 3.42
N ASN A 72 8.98 10.73 3.45
CA ASN A 72 9.78 11.82 2.90
C ASN A 72 9.69 11.94 1.37
N TYR A 73 9.27 10.88 0.71
CA TYR A 73 9.20 10.78 -0.75
C TYR A 73 7.76 10.62 -1.27
N ALA A 74 6.77 10.83 -0.42
CA ALA A 74 5.37 10.68 -0.80
C ALA A 74 4.55 11.92 -0.40
N LYS A 75 3.55 12.24 -1.22
CA LYS A 75 2.54 13.26 -0.90
C LYS A 75 1.59 12.78 0.19
N THR A 76 1.29 11.49 0.19
CA THR A 76 0.39 10.85 1.15
C THR A 76 0.94 9.49 1.52
N THR A 77 0.92 9.17 2.82
CA THR A 77 1.22 7.84 3.33
C THR A 77 0.04 7.38 4.20
N ILE A 78 -0.63 6.32 3.74
CA ILE A 78 -1.73 5.67 4.46
C ILE A 78 -1.14 4.48 5.21
N VAL A 79 -1.27 4.48 6.53
CA VAL A 79 -0.75 3.44 7.41
C VAL A 79 -1.90 2.65 8.01
N ILE A 80 -1.95 1.35 7.73
CA ILE A 80 -2.91 0.42 8.29
C ILE A 80 -2.24 -0.30 9.45
N ASN A 81 -2.70 -0.04 10.67
CA ASN A 81 -2.17 -0.68 11.88
C ASN A 81 -2.96 -1.96 12.18
N GLU A 82 -2.35 -3.11 11.98
CA GLU A 82 -2.99 -4.42 12.15
C GLU A 82 -3.39 -4.72 13.61
N ASP A 83 -2.76 -4.10 14.61
CA ASP A 83 -3.13 -4.26 16.03
C ASP A 83 -4.58 -3.84 16.33
N ILE A 84 -5.13 -2.91 15.57
CA ILE A 84 -6.52 -2.43 15.75
C ILE A 84 -7.49 -3.59 15.51
N TYR A 85 -7.23 -4.42 14.52
CA TYR A 85 -8.09 -5.55 14.16
C TYR A 85 -8.08 -6.63 15.23
N GLN A 86 -6.94 -6.90 15.84
CA GLN A 86 -6.84 -7.84 16.95
C GLN A 86 -7.72 -7.43 18.14
N THR A 87 -7.91 -6.13 18.34
CA THR A 87 -8.77 -5.61 19.41
C THR A 87 -10.24 -5.67 19.02
N LEU A 88 -10.58 -5.37 17.78
CA LEU A 88 -11.97 -5.33 17.29
C LEU A 88 -12.57 -6.73 17.08
N PHE A 89 -11.76 -7.71 16.68
CA PHE A 89 -12.19 -9.07 16.32
C PHE A 89 -11.70 -10.11 17.32
N LYS A 90 -11.64 -9.75 18.61
CA LYS A 90 -11.08 -10.60 19.69
C LYS A 90 -11.76 -11.97 19.82
N ASP A 91 -13.06 -12.01 19.53
CA ASP A 91 -13.91 -13.19 19.71
C ASP A 91 -14.25 -13.87 18.37
N GLU A 92 -13.69 -13.38 17.27
CA GLU A 92 -13.93 -13.87 15.92
C GLU A 92 -12.73 -14.70 15.40
N GLY A 93 -12.92 -15.42 14.31
CA GLY A 93 -11.87 -16.25 13.72
C GLY A 93 -10.72 -15.44 13.12
N VAL A 94 -9.54 -16.05 13.04
CA VAL A 94 -8.35 -15.43 12.42
C VAL A 94 -8.64 -14.96 11.00
N THR A 95 -9.53 -15.62 10.28
CA THR A 95 -9.93 -15.29 8.91
C THR A 95 -10.63 -13.94 8.84
N ASP A 96 -11.48 -13.64 9.83
CA ASP A 96 -12.36 -12.46 9.79
C ASP A 96 -11.58 -11.15 9.88
N TYR A 97 -10.51 -11.11 10.69
CA TYR A 97 -9.69 -9.91 10.75
C TYR A 97 -8.73 -9.76 9.57
N PHE A 98 -8.28 -10.84 8.93
CA PHE A 98 -7.55 -10.72 7.67
C PHE A 98 -8.45 -10.21 6.54
N ASP A 99 -9.69 -10.67 6.46
CA ASP A 99 -10.67 -10.15 5.50
C ASP A 99 -10.98 -8.67 5.75
N ALA A 100 -11.01 -8.25 7.01
CA ALA A 100 -11.17 -6.84 7.38
C ALA A 100 -9.96 -5.99 6.97
N ILE A 101 -8.73 -6.49 7.14
CA ILE A 101 -7.50 -5.81 6.69
C ILE A 101 -7.51 -5.66 5.17
N ASP A 102 -7.84 -6.72 4.44
CA ASP A 102 -7.92 -6.69 2.98
C ASP A 102 -8.95 -5.67 2.48
N SER A 103 -10.13 -5.62 3.13
CA SER A 103 -11.16 -4.63 2.83
C SER A 103 -10.67 -3.19 3.06
N HIS A 104 -9.85 -2.95 4.09
CA HIS A 104 -9.29 -1.63 4.34
C HIS A 104 -8.19 -1.26 3.35
N ILE A 105 -7.41 -2.24 2.89
CA ILE A 105 -6.44 -2.03 1.81
C ILE A 105 -7.18 -1.67 0.52
N GLU A 106 -8.26 -2.37 0.17
CA GLU A 106 -9.10 -2.05 -0.98
C GLU A 106 -9.69 -0.62 -0.89
N ASN A 107 -10.18 -0.24 0.29
CA ASN A 107 -10.70 1.11 0.54
C ASN A 107 -9.60 2.16 0.42
N ALA A 108 -8.39 1.89 0.93
CA ALA A 108 -7.24 2.77 0.81
C ALA A 108 -6.80 2.95 -0.65
N ILE A 109 -6.81 1.88 -1.44
CA ILE A 109 -6.53 1.92 -2.88
C ILE A 109 -7.60 2.75 -3.60
N SER A 110 -8.87 2.52 -3.29
CA SER A 110 -10.00 3.25 -3.88
C SER A 110 -9.93 4.73 -3.54
N PHE A 111 -9.59 5.07 -2.30
CA PHE A 111 -9.37 6.46 -1.88
C PHE A 111 -8.18 7.07 -2.62
N ALA A 112 -7.03 6.41 -2.63
CA ALA A 112 -5.84 6.90 -3.32
C ALA A 112 -6.09 7.12 -4.82
N THR A 113 -6.83 6.21 -5.46
CA THR A 113 -7.20 6.35 -6.88
C THR A 113 -8.24 7.43 -7.14
N SER A 114 -9.14 7.70 -6.18
CA SER A 114 -10.12 8.79 -6.29
C SER A 114 -9.48 10.19 -6.28
N LEU A 115 -8.31 10.32 -5.68
CA LEU A 115 -7.52 11.56 -5.71
C LEU A 115 -6.96 11.88 -7.10
N TYR A 116 -7.12 10.98 -8.07
CA TYR A 116 -6.62 11.12 -9.42
C TYR A 116 -7.76 11.38 -10.42
N PRO A 117 -7.60 12.32 -11.35
CA PRO A 117 -8.62 12.55 -12.36
C PRO A 117 -8.86 11.28 -13.20
N GLN A 118 -10.12 10.87 -13.25
CA GLN A 118 -10.62 9.61 -13.84
C GLN A 118 -10.53 9.54 -15.37
N LYS A 119 -9.44 10.01 -15.99
CA LYS A 119 -9.32 10.02 -17.45
C LYS A 119 -8.65 8.78 -18.08
N ALA A 120 -8.29 7.77 -17.31
CA ALA A 120 -7.59 6.60 -17.83
C ALA A 120 -8.41 5.30 -17.70
N PRO A 121 -8.83 4.67 -18.84
CA PRO A 121 -9.63 3.45 -18.83
C PRO A 121 -8.91 2.20 -18.31
N TRP A 122 -7.58 2.25 -18.14
CA TRP A 122 -6.73 1.09 -17.84
C TRP A 122 -6.89 0.57 -16.40
N TYR A 123 -7.14 1.44 -15.42
CA TYR A 123 -7.31 1.00 -14.02
C TYR A 123 -8.57 0.14 -13.82
N ARG A 124 -9.66 0.36 -14.58
CA ARG A 124 -10.86 -0.49 -14.57
C ARG A 124 -10.55 -1.93 -14.99
N ARG A 125 -9.46 -2.16 -15.68
CA ARG A 125 -9.03 -3.46 -16.15
C ARG A 125 -8.27 -4.26 -15.08
N ILE A 126 -7.60 -3.56 -14.16
CA ILE A 126 -6.82 -4.14 -13.07
C ILE A 126 -7.72 -4.47 -11.86
N PHE A 127 -8.69 -3.61 -11.56
CA PHE A 127 -9.58 -3.73 -10.40
C PHE A 127 -11.00 -4.19 -10.76
N ARG A 128 -11.13 -5.13 -11.68
CA ARG A 128 -12.41 -5.76 -11.98
C ARG A 128 -12.79 -6.68 -10.83
N THR A 129 -13.42 -6.12 -9.80
CA THR A 129 -13.93 -6.86 -8.64
C THR A 129 -14.98 -7.87 -9.09
N LYS A 130 -15.06 -9.03 -8.41
CA LYS A 130 -16.02 -10.13 -8.68
C LYS A 130 -17.49 -9.69 -8.63
N THR A 131 -17.79 -8.51 -8.13
CA THR A 131 -19.16 -7.95 -8.00
C THR A 131 -19.79 -7.53 -9.33
N ASP A 132 -19.02 -7.35 -10.40
CA ASP A 132 -19.56 -6.92 -11.71
C ASP A 132 -20.09 -8.08 -12.58
N LYS A 133 -20.15 -9.31 -12.04
CA LYS A 133 -20.69 -10.49 -12.74
C LYS A 133 -22.17 -10.79 -12.44
N ARG A 134 -22.89 -9.92 -11.72
CA ARG A 134 -24.33 -10.09 -11.46
C ARG A 134 -25.13 -8.89 -11.96
N ARG A 135 -25.10 -8.69 -13.25
CA ARG A 135 -26.19 -8.01 -13.99
C ARG A 135 -26.26 -8.56 -15.39
#